data_77b5144f34cb4588c95747f46d27373c
#
_entry.id   77b5144f34cb4588c95747f46d27373c
#
_cell.length_a   1.000
_cell.length_b   1.000
_cell.length_c   1.000
_cell.angle_alpha   90.00
_cell.angle_beta   90.00
_cell.angle_gamma   90.00
#
_symmetry.space_group_name_H-M   'P 1'
#
loop_
_entity.id
_entity.type
_entity.pdbx_description
1 polymer ?
#
loop_
_entity_poly.entity_id
_entity_poly.type
_entity_poly.pdbx_seq_one_letter_code
_entity_poly.pdbx_strand_id
1 'polypeptide(L)'
;NMEETYTQAIDIRQYKRSGTHLNLLVVSKKEGLSEIPLGEFHKDRIFVGRDASKCGIALDSKIVSNVHAKIKIENGAIYFADLGSTNGTYIMRSGSYVRMKENRYVGPLKEGMMFLLGGKGKKINDPENEAILFIVISADNANSWKKYPLFDEEYVIGKDKDCDIVFNHPAVSHHHARVYKRGHQFFVEDLNSTNGVFVNGVAVRGTKEIHEKDTIQIGLQLIVFSCETLICKTETEGIQLTMCDLVKKVDGGKKTILSDVNCTIESNEFVAIVGGSGAGKSTLLKTLGGYDKFYEGD
;
A
#
# COMPACT_ATOMS: atom_id res chain seq x y z
N ASN A 1 -3.29 -45.76 32.68
CA ASN A 1 -2.54 -44.97 31.67
C ASN A 1 -3.50 -44.60 30.57
N MET A 2 -4.05 -43.37 30.68
CA MET A 2 -4.76 -42.73 29.58
C MET A 2 -3.74 -41.91 28.84
N GLU A 3 -3.43 -42.32 27.62
CA GLU A 3 -2.69 -41.48 26.66
C GLU A 3 -3.60 -40.33 26.23
N GLU A 4 -3.28 -39.13 26.66
CA GLU A 4 -3.85 -37.92 26.12
C GLU A 4 -3.36 -37.72 24.69
N THR A 5 -4.20 -38.05 23.74
CA THR A 5 -4.00 -37.72 22.32
C THR A 5 -4.18 -36.22 22.11
N TYR A 6 -3.10 -35.47 22.09
CA TYR A 6 -3.14 -34.06 21.67
C TYR A 6 -3.44 -34.02 20.17
N THR A 7 -4.62 -33.58 19.81
CA THR A 7 -4.95 -33.23 18.43
C THR A 7 -4.16 -31.96 18.10
N GLN A 8 -3.04 -32.11 17.40
CA GLN A 8 -2.39 -30.95 16.79
C GLN A 8 -3.33 -30.37 15.73
N ALA A 9 -3.74 -29.14 15.92
CA ALA A 9 -4.44 -28.40 14.86
C ALA A 9 -3.45 -28.24 13.70
N ILE A 10 -3.67 -28.97 12.62
CA ILE A 10 -2.91 -28.81 11.39
C ILE A 10 -3.34 -27.48 10.79
N ASP A 11 -2.44 -26.51 10.74
CA ASP A 11 -2.67 -25.27 9.99
C ASP A 11 -2.71 -25.59 8.49
N ILE A 12 -3.92 -25.70 7.97
CA ILE A 12 -4.19 -26.02 6.56
C ILE A 12 -3.55 -24.96 5.63
N ARG A 13 -3.20 -23.79 6.15
CA ARG A 13 -2.50 -22.73 5.40
C ARG A 13 -1.07 -23.11 5.01
N GLN A 14 -0.42 -24.02 5.74
CA GLN A 14 0.91 -24.52 5.38
C GLN A 14 0.91 -25.41 4.12
N TYR A 15 -0.25 -25.92 3.70
CA TYR A 15 -0.39 -26.72 2.47
C TYR A 15 -0.77 -25.90 1.23
N LYS A 16 -1.04 -24.61 1.36
CA LYS A 16 -1.19 -23.74 0.21
C LYS A 16 0.17 -23.40 -0.38
N ARG A 17 0.45 -24.04 -1.50
CA ARG A 17 1.51 -23.84 -2.50
C ARG A 17 2.57 -22.78 -2.14
N SER A 18 3.82 -23.13 -2.23
CA SER A 18 5.05 -22.33 -2.13
C SER A 18 5.19 -21.23 -3.22
N GLY A 19 4.10 -20.64 -3.70
CA GLY A 19 4.08 -19.56 -4.65
C GLY A 19 3.57 -18.27 -3.96
N THR A 20 4.22 -17.17 -4.25
CA THR A 20 3.73 -15.87 -3.81
C THR A 20 2.47 -15.54 -4.60
N HIS A 21 1.39 -15.18 -3.89
CA HIS A 21 0.13 -14.74 -4.50
C HIS A 21 0.09 -13.22 -4.72
N LEU A 22 1.26 -12.58 -4.84
CA LEU A 22 1.37 -11.15 -5.06
C LEU A 22 1.97 -10.84 -6.42
N ASN A 23 1.41 -9.83 -7.07
CA ASN A 23 1.91 -9.22 -8.29
C ASN A 23 2.29 -7.77 -8.01
N LEU A 24 3.10 -7.18 -8.88
CA LEU A 24 3.34 -5.74 -8.90
C LEU A 24 2.61 -5.12 -10.07
N LEU A 25 1.72 -4.18 -9.80
CA LEU A 25 1.24 -3.25 -10.81
C LEU A 25 2.29 -2.15 -10.95
N VAL A 26 2.86 -2.02 -12.14
CA VAL A 26 3.89 -1.05 -12.47
C VAL A 26 3.25 0.09 -13.23
N VAL A 27 3.44 1.31 -12.75
CA VAL A 27 2.94 2.52 -13.37
C VAL A 27 4.13 3.36 -13.82
N SER A 28 4.27 3.53 -15.12
CA SER A 28 5.37 4.25 -15.78
C SER A 28 4.82 5.24 -16.78
N LYS A 29 5.37 6.46 -16.81
CA LYS A 29 5.00 7.48 -17.81
C LYS A 29 5.25 6.98 -19.24
N LYS A 30 6.30 6.20 -19.45
CA LYS A 30 6.75 5.76 -20.77
C LYS A 30 6.04 4.49 -21.25
N GLU A 31 5.84 3.53 -20.36
CA GLU A 31 5.29 2.21 -20.69
C GLU A 31 3.82 2.06 -20.30
N GLY A 32 3.26 3.06 -19.58
CA GLY A 32 1.90 3.01 -19.06
C GLY A 32 1.77 2.07 -17.88
N LEU A 33 0.75 1.21 -17.91
CA LEU A 33 0.41 0.27 -16.86
C LEU A 33 0.79 -1.15 -17.30
N SER A 34 1.62 -1.82 -16.50
CA SER A 34 1.96 -3.23 -16.69
C SER A 34 1.87 -3.99 -15.38
N GLU A 35 1.71 -5.30 -15.46
CA GLU A 35 1.62 -6.18 -14.31
C GLU A 35 2.75 -7.21 -14.33
N ILE A 36 3.43 -7.40 -13.21
CA ILE A 36 4.53 -8.33 -13.05
C ILE A 36 4.13 -9.39 -12.03
N PRO A 37 3.92 -10.64 -12.44
CA PRO A 37 3.61 -11.73 -11.53
C PRO A 37 4.86 -12.18 -10.77
N LEU A 38 4.92 -11.88 -9.46
CA LEU A 38 6.08 -12.24 -8.64
C LEU A 38 6.19 -13.74 -8.41
N GLY A 39 5.11 -14.48 -8.49
CA GLY A 39 5.09 -15.95 -8.37
C GLY A 39 5.78 -16.70 -9.51
N GLU A 40 6.02 -16.07 -10.65
CA GLU A 40 6.71 -16.66 -11.79
C GLU A 40 8.23 -16.63 -11.66
N PHE A 41 8.77 -15.86 -10.74
CA PHE A 41 10.20 -15.83 -10.49
C PHE A 41 10.62 -17.01 -9.63
N HIS A 42 11.36 -17.93 -10.20
CA HIS A 42 11.93 -19.09 -9.52
C HIS A 42 13.23 -18.76 -8.74
N LYS A 43 13.38 -17.53 -8.29
CA LYS A 43 14.59 -17.05 -7.59
C LYS A 43 14.18 -16.39 -6.27
N ASP A 44 14.92 -16.68 -5.23
CA ASP A 44 14.73 -16.05 -3.90
C ASP A 44 15.05 -14.55 -3.89
N ARG A 45 15.70 -14.05 -4.94
CA ARG A 45 16.13 -12.66 -5.07
C ARG A 45 15.95 -12.17 -6.50
N ILE A 46 15.25 -11.06 -6.63
CA ILE A 46 14.99 -10.39 -7.91
C ILE A 46 15.56 -8.98 -7.80
N PHE A 47 16.49 -8.63 -8.67
CA PHE A 47 16.97 -7.26 -8.76
C PHE A 47 16.04 -6.44 -9.66
N VAL A 48 15.84 -5.18 -9.26
CA VAL A 48 15.00 -4.20 -9.94
C VAL A 48 15.87 -3.02 -10.34
N GLY A 49 15.80 -2.58 -11.57
CA GLY A 49 16.58 -1.43 -12.03
C GLY A 49 16.58 -1.26 -13.53
N ARG A 50 17.41 -0.35 -14.03
CA ARG A 50 17.45 -0.01 -15.44
C ARG A 50 18.26 -0.99 -16.30
N ASP A 51 19.24 -1.67 -15.72
CA ASP A 51 20.14 -2.57 -16.45
C ASP A 51 19.50 -3.96 -16.62
N ALA A 52 18.92 -4.22 -17.79
CA ALA A 52 18.25 -5.48 -18.09
C ALA A 52 19.20 -6.71 -18.02
N SER A 53 20.52 -6.52 -18.12
CA SER A 53 21.47 -7.62 -17.98
C SER A 53 21.67 -8.08 -16.55
N LYS A 54 21.33 -7.23 -15.56
CA LYS A 54 21.51 -7.46 -14.12
C LYS A 54 20.20 -7.64 -13.36
N CYS A 55 19.12 -7.07 -13.90
CA CYS A 55 17.83 -6.99 -13.23
C CYS A 55 16.84 -7.97 -13.83
N GLY A 56 16.15 -8.73 -12.97
CA GLY A 56 15.00 -9.53 -13.36
C GLY A 56 13.78 -8.71 -13.68
N ILE A 57 13.68 -7.50 -13.09
CA ILE A 57 12.68 -6.49 -13.41
C ILE A 57 13.42 -5.28 -13.97
N ALA A 58 13.41 -5.14 -15.28
CA ALA A 58 14.03 -4.03 -15.99
C ALA A 58 13.04 -2.89 -16.20
N LEU A 59 13.44 -1.66 -15.87
CA LEU A 59 12.60 -0.47 -15.90
C LEU A 59 13.23 0.58 -16.81
N ASP A 60 12.52 0.99 -17.86
CA ASP A 60 13.00 2.03 -18.77
C ASP A 60 12.76 3.44 -18.21
N SER A 61 13.60 3.83 -17.27
CA SER A 61 13.60 5.18 -16.70
C SER A 61 15.02 5.64 -16.36
N LYS A 62 15.37 6.83 -16.80
CA LYS A 62 16.69 7.42 -16.57
C LYS A 62 16.97 7.76 -15.10
N ILE A 63 15.92 7.96 -14.30
CA ILE A 63 16.05 8.27 -12.88
C ILE A 63 16.13 7.03 -12.00
N VAL A 64 15.87 5.84 -12.55
CA VAL A 64 16.09 4.57 -11.89
C VAL A 64 17.56 4.15 -12.07
N SER A 65 18.21 3.75 -10.98
CA SER A 65 19.61 3.29 -11.02
C SER A 65 19.74 1.96 -11.80
N ASN A 66 20.94 1.65 -12.30
CA ASN A 66 21.18 0.39 -13.03
C ASN A 66 20.73 -0.84 -12.24
N VAL A 67 21.08 -0.89 -10.94
CA VAL A 67 20.51 -1.78 -9.94
C VAL A 67 19.98 -0.88 -8.84
N HIS A 68 18.67 -0.76 -8.72
CA HIS A 68 18.03 0.22 -7.86
C HIS A 68 17.56 -0.39 -6.55
N ALA A 69 16.91 -1.53 -6.65
CA ALA A 69 16.27 -2.20 -5.54
C ALA A 69 16.38 -3.73 -5.67
N LYS A 70 15.97 -4.41 -4.61
CA LYS A 70 15.94 -5.86 -4.55
C LYS A 70 14.66 -6.33 -3.88
N ILE A 71 14.03 -7.31 -4.49
CA ILE A 71 12.96 -8.10 -3.91
C ILE A 71 13.58 -9.39 -3.37
N LYS A 72 13.25 -9.74 -2.13
CA LYS A 72 13.60 -11.02 -1.50
C LYS A 72 12.31 -11.80 -1.29
N ILE A 73 12.35 -13.08 -1.64
CA ILE A 73 11.27 -14.04 -1.39
C ILE A 73 11.79 -15.06 -0.38
N GLU A 74 11.13 -15.18 0.76
CA GLU A 74 11.52 -16.08 1.84
C GLU A 74 10.29 -16.72 2.47
N ASN A 75 10.18 -18.04 2.43
CA ASN A 75 9.03 -18.79 2.94
C ASN A 75 7.66 -18.27 2.43
N GLY A 76 7.59 -17.87 1.16
CA GLY A 76 6.40 -17.30 0.54
C GLY A 76 6.14 -15.82 0.86
N ALA A 77 6.86 -15.23 1.80
CA ALA A 77 6.81 -13.81 2.13
C ALA A 77 7.76 -13.01 1.22
N ILE A 78 7.32 -11.81 0.84
CA ILE A 78 8.06 -10.93 -0.07
C ILE A 78 8.54 -9.71 0.71
N TYR A 79 9.77 -9.31 0.47
CA TYR A 79 10.41 -8.15 1.07
C TYR A 79 11.03 -7.28 -0.02
N PHE A 80 11.01 -5.97 0.18
CA PHE A 80 11.57 -4.99 -0.74
C PHE A 80 12.65 -4.15 -0.06
N ALA A 81 13.77 -3.89 -0.74
CA ALA A 81 14.83 -3.03 -0.21
C ALA A 81 15.42 -2.15 -1.32
N ASP A 82 15.65 -0.89 -1.01
CA ASP A 82 16.49 0.00 -1.81
C ASP A 82 17.95 -0.37 -1.63
N LEU A 83 18.73 -0.40 -2.70
CA LEU A 83 20.16 -0.78 -2.70
C LEU A 83 21.11 0.43 -2.74
N GLY A 84 20.73 1.53 -2.10
CA GLY A 84 21.50 2.78 -2.15
C GLY A 84 21.36 3.47 -3.50
N SER A 85 20.15 3.47 -4.03
CA SER A 85 19.88 4.08 -5.32
C SER A 85 20.09 5.59 -5.32
N THR A 86 20.52 6.15 -6.45
CA THR A 86 20.88 7.58 -6.57
C THR A 86 19.72 8.50 -6.20
N ASN A 87 18.52 8.17 -6.68
CA ASN A 87 17.33 8.99 -6.49
C ASN A 87 16.39 8.47 -5.38
N GLY A 88 16.74 7.35 -4.77
CA GLY A 88 16.01 6.75 -3.65
C GLY A 88 14.73 6.02 -4.06
N THR A 89 14.25 5.20 -3.14
CA THR A 89 12.92 4.61 -3.16
C THR A 89 12.09 5.24 -2.04
N TYR A 90 10.81 5.44 -2.29
CA TYR A 90 9.86 5.99 -1.33
C TYR A 90 8.71 5.02 -1.14
N ILE A 91 8.26 4.87 0.09
CA ILE A 91 7.09 4.07 0.43
C ILE A 91 5.94 5.00 0.80
N MET A 92 4.71 4.66 0.38
CA MET A 92 3.50 5.36 0.81
C MET A 92 3.18 5.00 2.25
N ARG A 93 3.08 6.02 3.10
CA ARG A 93 2.64 5.91 4.51
C ARG A 93 1.73 7.09 4.84
N SER A 94 0.59 6.80 5.43
CA SER A 94 -0.38 7.84 5.88
C SER A 94 -0.64 8.93 4.83
N GLY A 95 -0.79 8.53 3.56
CA GLY A 95 -1.09 9.45 2.45
C GLY A 95 0.12 10.21 1.88
N SER A 96 1.34 9.95 2.36
CA SER A 96 2.56 10.62 1.90
C SER A 96 3.67 9.64 1.56
N TYR A 97 4.52 10.01 0.60
CA TYR A 97 5.69 9.21 0.24
C TYR A 97 6.86 9.52 1.19
N VAL A 98 7.34 8.52 1.90
CA VAL A 98 8.47 8.59 2.82
C VAL A 98 9.66 7.86 2.24
N ARG A 99 10.85 8.47 2.25
CA ARG A 99 12.06 7.84 1.73
C ARG A 99 12.44 6.62 2.56
N MET A 100 12.68 5.49 1.90
CA MET A 100 13.18 4.27 2.53
C MET A 100 14.63 4.43 2.97
N LYS A 101 14.98 3.74 4.06
CA LYS A 101 16.38 3.59 4.46
C LYS A 101 17.08 2.60 3.53
N GLU A 102 18.27 2.97 3.08
CA GLU A 102 19.08 2.14 2.19
C GLU A 102 19.42 0.78 2.81
N ASN A 103 19.38 -0.27 2.01
CA ASN A 103 19.70 -1.64 2.40
C ASN A 103 18.84 -2.23 3.54
N ARG A 104 17.76 -1.56 3.92
CA ARG A 104 16.79 -2.07 4.88
C ARG A 104 15.58 -2.68 4.15
N TYR A 105 15.25 -3.91 4.49
CA TYR A 105 14.06 -4.56 3.97
C TYR A 105 12.78 -4.00 4.60
N VAL A 106 11.79 -3.78 3.77
CA VAL A 106 10.40 -3.53 4.14
C VAL A 106 9.58 -4.76 3.75
N GLY A 107 8.75 -5.22 4.62
CA GLY A 107 7.88 -6.38 4.42
C GLY A 107 7.63 -7.15 5.71
N PRO A 108 6.88 -8.26 5.63
CA PRO A 108 6.36 -8.84 4.38
C PRO A 108 5.43 -7.89 3.63
N LEU A 109 5.58 -7.86 2.30
CA LEU A 109 4.74 -7.03 1.45
C LEU A 109 3.30 -7.50 1.52
N LYS A 110 2.40 -6.53 1.52
CA LYS A 110 0.95 -6.74 1.56
C LYS A 110 0.30 -6.01 0.39
N GLU A 111 -0.85 -6.49 -0.02
CA GLU A 111 -1.67 -5.82 -1.01
C GLU A 111 -1.96 -4.38 -0.60
N GLY A 112 -1.91 -3.45 -1.55
CA GLY A 112 -2.09 -2.02 -1.35
C GLY A 112 -0.82 -1.26 -0.99
N MET A 113 0.29 -1.92 -0.65
CA MET A 113 1.56 -1.22 -0.44
C MET A 113 2.06 -0.61 -1.74
N MET A 114 2.58 0.62 -1.65
CA MET A 114 3.04 1.39 -2.80
C MET A 114 4.47 1.85 -2.62
N PHE A 115 5.27 1.70 -3.67
CA PHE A 115 6.67 2.11 -3.71
C PHE A 115 6.91 2.98 -4.94
N LEU A 116 7.56 4.11 -4.74
CA LEU A 116 7.96 5.01 -5.81
C LEU A 116 9.48 4.95 -5.98
N LEU A 117 9.95 4.52 -7.13
CA LEU A 117 11.36 4.39 -7.46
C LEU A 117 11.84 5.64 -8.20
N GLY A 118 12.76 6.36 -7.59
CA GLY A 118 13.24 7.65 -8.08
C GLY A 118 12.40 8.83 -7.55
N GLY A 119 12.82 10.04 -7.78
CA GLY A 119 12.07 11.23 -7.34
C GLY A 119 12.91 12.30 -6.65
N LYS A 120 14.20 12.04 -6.44
CA LYS A 120 15.11 13.02 -5.83
C LYS A 120 15.19 14.29 -6.68
N GLY A 121 15.04 15.43 -6.05
CA GLY A 121 15.24 16.75 -6.66
C GLY A 121 14.07 17.30 -7.47
N LYS A 122 13.05 16.50 -7.76
CA LYS A 122 11.78 16.95 -8.35
C LYS A 122 10.64 16.64 -7.38
N LYS A 123 9.60 17.46 -7.39
CA LYS A 123 8.37 17.11 -6.69
C LYS A 123 7.87 15.78 -7.25
N ILE A 124 7.44 14.88 -6.40
CA ILE A 124 6.94 13.55 -6.80
C ILE A 124 5.82 13.68 -7.83
N ASN A 125 5.03 14.71 -7.71
CA ASN A 125 3.88 15.03 -8.56
C ASN A 125 4.23 15.90 -9.79
N ASP A 126 5.51 16.15 -10.05
CA ASP A 126 5.92 16.83 -11.28
C ASP A 126 5.58 15.93 -12.48
N PRO A 127 4.78 16.41 -13.47
CA PRO A 127 4.45 15.65 -14.67
C PRO A 127 5.67 15.14 -15.44
N GLU A 128 6.79 15.85 -15.34
CA GLU A 128 8.06 15.47 -15.95
C GLU A 128 8.86 14.46 -15.12
N ASN A 129 8.36 14.08 -13.95
CA ASN A 129 9.01 13.09 -13.10
C ASN A 129 8.81 11.68 -13.68
N GLU A 130 9.89 11.06 -14.14
CA GLU A 130 9.92 9.68 -14.65
C GLU A 130 9.99 8.61 -13.56
N ALA A 131 9.65 8.95 -12.31
CA ALA A 131 9.59 7.97 -11.23
C ALA A 131 8.59 6.86 -11.56
N ILE A 132 8.95 5.65 -11.19
CA ILE A 132 8.10 4.47 -11.43
C ILE A 132 7.39 4.11 -10.15
N LEU A 133 6.07 3.96 -10.22
CA LEU A 133 5.26 3.55 -9.10
C LEU A 133 5.00 2.03 -9.18
N PHE A 134 5.27 1.35 -8.08
CA PHE A 134 4.87 -0.03 -7.84
C PHE A 134 3.69 -0.05 -6.88
N ILE A 135 2.64 -0.78 -7.23
CA ILE A 135 1.53 -1.09 -6.35
C ILE A 135 1.51 -2.60 -6.16
N VAL A 136 1.57 -3.06 -4.92
CA VAL A 136 1.45 -4.48 -4.60
C VAL A 136 -0.02 -4.88 -4.72
N ILE A 137 -0.31 -5.86 -5.55
CA ILE A 137 -1.66 -6.39 -5.77
C ILE A 137 -1.69 -7.89 -5.51
N SER A 138 -2.85 -8.42 -5.12
CA SER A 138 -3.05 -9.87 -5.02
C SER A 138 -3.29 -10.48 -6.39
N ALA A 139 -2.59 -11.55 -6.70
CA ALA A 139 -2.83 -12.33 -7.92
C ALA A 139 -4.19 -13.04 -7.90
N ASP A 140 -4.66 -13.43 -6.70
CA ASP A 140 -5.95 -14.11 -6.52
C ASP A 140 -7.13 -13.14 -6.69
N ASN A 141 -6.90 -11.86 -6.44
CA ASN A 141 -7.89 -10.77 -6.48
C ASN A 141 -7.55 -9.71 -7.54
N ALA A 142 -6.95 -10.10 -8.66
CA ALA A 142 -6.59 -9.17 -9.73
C ALA A 142 -7.80 -8.32 -10.20
N ASN A 143 -9.01 -8.85 -10.11
CA ASN A 143 -10.25 -8.14 -10.43
C ASN A 143 -10.68 -7.10 -9.39
N SER A 144 -10.10 -7.09 -8.18
CA SER A 144 -10.43 -6.08 -7.16
C SER A 144 -9.78 -4.72 -7.45
N TRP A 145 -8.71 -4.70 -8.22
CA TRP A 145 -8.06 -3.49 -8.69
C TRP A 145 -8.65 -3.06 -10.03
N LYS A 146 -9.40 -1.97 -10.02
CA LYS A 146 -10.08 -1.43 -11.20
C LYS A 146 -9.35 -0.20 -11.72
N LYS A 147 -9.46 -0.04 -13.03
CA LYS A 147 -8.88 1.07 -13.78
C LYS A 147 -10.03 1.82 -14.44
N TYR A 148 -10.09 3.13 -14.20
CA TYR A 148 -11.10 4.03 -14.73
C TYR A 148 -10.41 5.10 -15.57
N PRO A 149 -10.29 4.91 -16.91
CA PRO A 149 -9.66 5.89 -17.80
C PRO A 149 -10.50 7.16 -17.89
N LEU A 150 -9.87 8.31 -17.70
CA LEU A 150 -10.49 9.64 -17.78
C LEU A 150 -10.28 10.27 -19.17
N PHE A 151 -10.91 9.72 -20.20
CA PHE A 151 -10.77 10.32 -21.55
C PHE A 151 -11.49 11.66 -21.63
N ASP A 152 -12.82 11.67 -21.69
CA ASP A 152 -13.65 12.87 -21.70
C ASP A 152 -14.77 12.84 -20.64
N GLU A 153 -14.61 11.98 -19.64
CA GLU A 153 -15.66 11.64 -18.70
C GLU A 153 -15.36 12.20 -17.30
N GLU A 154 -16.39 12.28 -16.52
CA GLU A 154 -16.29 12.49 -15.08
C GLU A 154 -16.69 11.19 -14.37
N TYR A 155 -16.14 10.96 -13.19
CA TYR A 155 -16.51 9.88 -12.31
C TYR A 155 -16.97 10.42 -10.96
N VAL A 156 -18.17 10.04 -10.57
CA VAL A 156 -18.69 10.24 -9.21
C VAL A 156 -18.28 9.07 -8.35
N ILE A 157 -17.72 9.38 -7.19
CA ILE A 157 -17.18 8.42 -6.23
C ILE A 157 -17.99 8.52 -4.94
N GLY A 158 -18.50 7.41 -4.44
CA GLY A 158 -19.31 7.42 -3.24
C GLY A 158 -19.73 6.03 -2.77
N LYS A 159 -20.64 6.02 -1.80
CA LYS A 159 -21.19 4.78 -1.25
C LYS A 159 -22.41 4.27 -2.00
N ASP A 160 -23.13 5.14 -2.67
CA ASP A 160 -24.35 4.78 -3.37
C ASP A 160 -24.06 3.99 -4.65
N LYS A 161 -24.99 3.13 -5.00
CA LYS A 161 -24.86 2.23 -6.15
C LYS A 161 -24.96 2.95 -7.50
N ASP A 162 -25.43 4.17 -7.51
CA ASP A 162 -25.51 5.04 -8.69
C ASP A 162 -24.21 5.81 -8.95
N CYS A 163 -23.22 5.72 -8.02
CA CYS A 163 -21.88 6.23 -8.26
C CYS A 163 -21.12 5.34 -9.25
N ASP A 164 -20.25 5.96 -10.05
CA ASP A 164 -19.40 5.26 -11.02
C ASP A 164 -18.34 4.40 -10.31
N ILE A 165 -17.80 4.92 -9.20
CA ILE A 165 -16.86 4.21 -8.35
C ILE A 165 -17.49 4.06 -6.96
N VAL A 166 -17.87 2.84 -6.63
CA VAL A 166 -18.56 2.54 -5.36
C VAL A 166 -17.59 2.02 -4.32
N PHE A 167 -17.54 2.70 -3.18
CA PHE A 167 -16.85 2.26 -1.97
C PHE A 167 -17.85 2.03 -0.84
N ASN A 168 -18.22 0.79 -0.60
CA ASN A 168 -19.16 0.42 0.45
C ASN A 168 -18.49 0.46 1.83
N HIS A 169 -18.22 1.67 2.33
CA HIS A 169 -17.57 1.88 3.62
C HIS A 169 -18.27 2.99 4.42
N PRO A 170 -18.45 2.86 5.75
CA PRO A 170 -19.11 3.88 6.59
C PRO A 170 -18.47 5.27 6.55
N ALA A 171 -17.17 5.35 6.32
CA ALA A 171 -16.44 6.62 6.20
C ALA A 171 -16.61 7.32 4.85
N VAL A 172 -17.31 6.70 3.90
CA VAL A 172 -17.57 7.27 2.56
C VAL A 172 -19.00 7.81 2.52
N SER A 173 -19.20 9.03 2.07
CA SER A 173 -20.51 9.66 1.89
C SER A 173 -21.25 9.06 0.68
N HIS A 174 -22.55 9.23 0.59
CA HIS A 174 -23.40 8.75 -0.52
C HIS A 174 -22.82 9.15 -1.88
N HIS A 175 -22.63 10.44 -2.11
CA HIS A 175 -21.82 11.04 -3.16
C HIS A 175 -20.70 11.79 -2.47
N HIS A 176 -19.46 11.31 -2.56
CA HIS A 176 -18.35 11.82 -1.75
C HIS A 176 -17.47 12.78 -2.52
N ALA A 177 -17.09 12.40 -3.72
CA ALA A 177 -16.22 13.17 -4.57
C ALA A 177 -16.56 13.02 -6.05
N ARG A 178 -16.06 13.92 -6.86
CA ARG A 178 -16.10 13.84 -8.31
C ARG A 178 -14.69 14.04 -8.85
N VAL A 179 -14.29 13.22 -9.81
CA VAL A 179 -13.05 13.40 -10.58
C VAL A 179 -13.42 13.63 -12.02
N TYR A 180 -12.87 14.66 -12.63
CA TYR A 180 -13.22 15.05 -13.99
C TYR A 180 -12.06 15.69 -14.74
N LYS A 181 -12.16 15.67 -16.08
CA LYS A 181 -11.23 16.32 -17.00
C LYS A 181 -11.79 17.66 -17.48
N ARG A 182 -10.92 18.64 -17.64
CA ARG A 182 -11.23 19.93 -18.24
C ARG A 182 -10.07 20.35 -19.15
N GLY A 183 -10.24 20.20 -20.46
CA GLY A 183 -9.13 20.32 -21.41
C GLY A 183 -8.08 19.25 -21.19
N HIS A 184 -6.86 19.66 -20.86
CA HIS A 184 -5.74 18.74 -20.55
C HIS A 184 -5.48 18.60 -19.04
N GLN A 185 -6.33 19.19 -18.20
CA GLN A 185 -6.18 19.18 -16.75
C GLN A 185 -7.22 18.27 -16.10
N PHE A 186 -6.83 17.67 -14.99
CA PHE A 186 -7.67 16.76 -14.20
C PHE A 186 -7.91 17.36 -12.83
N PHE A 187 -9.11 17.18 -12.34
CA PHE A 187 -9.56 17.79 -11.08
C PHE A 187 -10.26 16.75 -10.21
N VAL A 188 -10.09 16.87 -8.91
CA VAL A 188 -10.94 16.25 -7.92
C VAL A 188 -11.71 17.32 -7.16
N GLU A 189 -12.99 17.08 -6.91
CA GLU A 189 -13.88 17.93 -6.17
C GLU A 189 -14.50 17.17 -5.01
N ASP A 190 -14.49 17.79 -3.83
CA ASP A 190 -15.20 17.28 -2.66
C ASP A 190 -16.67 17.71 -2.76
N LEU A 191 -17.58 16.77 -2.82
CA LEU A 191 -19.04 17.00 -2.89
C LEU A 191 -19.66 17.23 -1.50
N ASN A 192 -19.01 18.01 -0.65
CA ASN A 192 -19.39 18.25 0.75
C ASN A 192 -19.45 16.96 1.57
N SER A 193 -18.48 16.12 1.42
CA SER A 193 -18.39 14.85 2.12
C SER A 193 -18.17 15.04 3.63
N THR A 194 -18.59 14.05 4.43
CA THR A 194 -18.48 14.13 5.90
C THR A 194 -17.03 14.08 6.37
N ASN A 195 -16.19 13.26 5.74
CA ASN A 195 -14.81 13.03 6.16
C ASN A 195 -13.77 13.71 5.28
N GLY A 196 -14.20 14.39 4.22
CA GLY A 196 -13.32 15.11 3.32
C GLY A 196 -12.59 14.23 2.31
N VAL A 197 -12.06 14.90 1.29
CA VAL A 197 -11.18 14.35 0.26
C VAL A 197 -9.77 14.85 0.52
N PHE A 198 -8.77 13.99 0.37
CA PHE A 198 -7.38 14.37 0.54
C PHE A 198 -6.58 14.01 -0.72
N VAL A 199 -5.72 14.92 -1.15
CA VAL A 199 -4.75 14.66 -2.23
C VAL A 199 -3.36 14.75 -1.65
N ASN A 200 -2.61 13.64 -1.71
CA ASN A 200 -1.27 13.50 -1.10
C ASN A 200 -1.27 13.89 0.39
N GLY A 201 -2.29 13.47 1.12
CA GLY A 201 -2.46 13.77 2.55
C GLY A 201 -2.91 15.21 2.86
N VAL A 202 -3.15 16.07 1.85
CA VAL A 202 -3.62 17.44 2.03
C VAL A 202 -5.11 17.53 1.70
N ALA A 203 -5.91 18.05 2.65
CA ALA A 203 -7.35 18.19 2.47
C ALA A 203 -7.68 19.09 1.27
N VAL A 204 -8.63 18.64 0.46
CA VAL A 204 -9.20 19.39 -0.65
C VAL A 204 -10.27 20.31 -0.11
N ARG A 205 -10.26 21.59 -0.52
CA ARG A 205 -11.30 22.55 -0.23
C ARG A 205 -12.00 22.93 -1.54
N GLY A 206 -13.17 22.33 -1.76
CA GLY A 206 -13.88 22.46 -3.04
C GLY A 206 -13.20 21.62 -4.13
N THR A 207 -12.51 22.26 -5.04
CA THR A 207 -11.84 21.61 -6.19
C THR A 207 -10.34 21.74 -6.10
N LYS A 208 -9.63 20.68 -6.51
CA LYS A 208 -8.16 20.66 -6.62
C LYS A 208 -7.72 19.98 -7.91
N GLU A 209 -6.76 20.58 -8.61
CA GLU A 209 -6.08 19.95 -9.72
C GLU A 209 -5.24 18.76 -9.23
N ILE A 210 -5.33 17.64 -9.95
CA ILE A 210 -4.56 16.42 -9.70
C ILE A 210 -3.57 16.19 -10.83
N HIS A 211 -2.41 15.65 -10.48
CA HIS A 211 -1.28 15.43 -11.36
C HIS A 211 -0.85 13.97 -11.35
N GLU A 212 0.01 13.64 -12.27
CA GLU A 212 0.58 12.29 -12.39
C GLU A 212 1.11 11.75 -11.05
N LYS A 213 0.70 10.54 -10.69
CA LYS A 213 1.03 9.84 -9.44
C LYS A 213 0.46 10.47 -8.17
N ASP A 214 -0.47 11.40 -8.29
CA ASP A 214 -1.21 11.87 -7.12
C ASP A 214 -2.05 10.73 -6.51
N THR A 215 -2.13 10.75 -5.20
CA THR A 215 -3.01 9.86 -4.45
C THR A 215 -4.20 10.65 -3.95
N ILE A 216 -5.40 10.13 -4.17
CA ILE A 216 -6.65 10.68 -3.67
C ILE A 216 -7.15 9.75 -2.60
N GLN A 217 -7.32 10.24 -1.38
CA GLN A 217 -7.86 9.47 -0.27
C GLN A 217 -9.29 9.88 0.02
N ILE A 218 -10.17 8.89 0.11
CA ILE A 218 -11.59 9.02 0.41
C ILE A 218 -11.93 8.02 1.51
N GLY A 219 -12.11 8.50 2.73
CA GLY A 219 -12.18 7.63 3.90
C GLY A 219 -10.89 6.82 4.06
N LEU A 220 -10.99 5.49 4.04
CA LEU A 220 -9.83 4.58 4.06
C LEU A 220 -9.37 4.14 2.67
N GLN A 221 -10.10 4.55 1.63
CA GLN A 221 -9.78 4.15 0.26
C GLN A 221 -8.73 5.07 -0.35
N LEU A 222 -7.77 4.46 -1.02
CA LEU A 222 -6.73 5.16 -1.75
C LEU A 222 -6.90 4.92 -3.25
N ILE A 223 -6.98 6.02 -4.00
CA ILE A 223 -7.05 6.03 -5.45
C ILE A 223 -5.74 6.64 -5.95
N VAL A 224 -5.10 6.02 -6.91
CA VAL A 224 -3.94 6.58 -7.60
C VAL A 224 -4.36 7.11 -8.95
N PHE A 225 -3.99 8.36 -9.24
CA PHE A 225 -4.15 8.94 -10.56
C PHE A 225 -2.84 8.82 -11.34
N SER A 226 -2.86 8.15 -12.47
CA SER A 226 -1.70 8.05 -13.36
C SER A 226 -2.11 7.64 -14.77
N CYS A 227 -1.38 8.11 -15.77
CA CYS A 227 -1.67 7.82 -17.18
C CYS A 227 -3.13 8.11 -17.56
N GLU A 228 -3.65 9.27 -17.14
CA GLU A 228 -5.06 9.68 -17.31
C GLU A 228 -6.07 8.62 -16.80
N THR A 229 -5.71 7.88 -15.79
CA THR A 229 -6.50 6.76 -15.25
C THR A 229 -6.54 6.83 -13.73
N LEU A 230 -7.71 6.58 -13.15
CA LEU A 230 -7.85 6.30 -11.73
C LEU A 230 -7.67 4.80 -11.50
N ILE A 231 -6.81 4.46 -10.56
CA ILE A 231 -6.48 3.08 -10.21
C ILE A 231 -6.84 2.90 -8.73
N CYS A 232 -7.78 2.04 -8.44
CA CYS A 232 -8.21 1.81 -7.06
C CYS A 232 -8.68 0.38 -6.81
N LYS A 233 -8.64 -0.02 -5.55
CA LYS A 233 -9.28 -1.23 -5.08
C LYS A 233 -10.71 -0.90 -4.67
N THR A 234 -11.70 -1.51 -5.32
CA THR A 234 -13.13 -1.25 -5.07
C THR A 234 -13.80 -2.27 -4.14
N GLU A 235 -13.22 -3.44 -4.01
CA GLU A 235 -13.72 -4.48 -3.11
C GLU A 235 -12.88 -4.49 -1.83
N THR A 236 -13.45 -3.96 -0.77
CA THR A 236 -12.93 -4.12 0.60
C THR A 236 -13.98 -4.89 1.40
N GLU A 237 -13.83 -6.19 1.47
CA GLU A 237 -14.57 -6.99 2.44
C GLU A 237 -13.92 -6.81 3.82
N GLY A 238 -14.45 -5.87 4.61
CA GLY A 238 -14.04 -5.65 5.99
C GLY A 238 -12.86 -4.68 6.18
N ILE A 239 -12.41 -4.55 7.41
CA ILE A 239 -11.31 -3.65 7.82
C ILE A 239 -10.02 -4.45 7.89
N GLN A 240 -8.99 -4.00 7.19
CA GLN A 240 -7.62 -4.45 7.38
C GLN A 240 -6.94 -3.54 8.40
N LEU A 241 -6.26 -4.11 9.37
CA LEU A 241 -5.47 -3.37 10.37
C LEU A 241 -4.00 -3.68 10.18
N THR A 242 -3.19 -2.67 9.86
CA THR A 242 -1.75 -2.81 9.72
C THR A 242 -1.03 -2.01 10.80
N MET A 243 -0.13 -2.65 11.49
CA MET A 243 0.79 -2.05 12.44
C MET A 243 2.19 -2.04 11.85
N CYS A 244 2.82 -0.86 11.83
CA CYS A 244 4.17 -0.70 11.31
C CYS A 244 5.04 -0.06 12.37
N ASP A 245 6.11 -0.76 12.76
CA ASP A 245 7.13 -0.28 13.73
C ASP A 245 6.51 0.27 15.04
N LEU A 246 5.39 -0.32 15.49
CA LEU A 246 4.62 0.17 16.62
C LEU A 246 5.42 0.05 17.92
N VAL A 247 5.66 1.18 18.57
CA VAL A 247 6.35 1.26 19.86
C VAL A 247 5.46 1.92 20.89
N LYS A 248 5.33 1.29 22.05
CA LYS A 248 4.64 1.85 23.22
C LYS A 248 5.58 1.95 24.39
N LYS A 249 5.79 3.18 24.88
CA LYS A 249 6.56 3.47 26.10
C LYS A 249 5.63 4.03 27.17
N VAL A 250 5.94 3.76 28.41
CA VAL A 250 5.24 4.27 29.60
C VAL A 250 6.25 4.90 30.57
N ASP A 251 5.78 5.44 31.68
CA ASP A 251 6.61 6.11 32.71
C ASP A 251 7.49 7.23 32.14
N GLY A 252 6.87 8.08 31.29
CA GLY A 252 7.61 9.18 30.66
C GLY A 252 8.68 8.72 29.68
N GLY A 253 8.48 7.58 29.03
CA GLY A 253 9.42 7.03 28.04
C GLY A 253 10.49 6.10 28.61
N LYS A 254 10.50 5.87 29.93
CA LYS A 254 11.53 5.06 30.60
C LYS A 254 11.35 3.55 30.43
N LYS A 255 10.12 3.10 30.19
CA LYS A 255 9.83 1.67 30.06
C LYS A 255 9.12 1.41 28.74
N THR A 256 9.70 0.53 27.90
CA THR A 256 9.08 0.07 26.66
C THR A 256 8.22 -1.16 26.96
N ILE A 257 6.95 -1.11 26.58
CA ILE A 257 5.97 -2.21 26.73
C ILE A 257 5.79 -2.94 25.40
N LEU A 258 5.73 -2.19 24.29
CA LEU A 258 5.68 -2.73 22.94
C LEU A 258 6.90 -2.21 22.19
N SER A 259 7.58 -3.06 21.47
CA SER A 259 8.77 -2.71 20.71
C SER A 259 8.70 -3.31 19.31
N ASP A 260 8.75 -2.44 18.30
CA ASP A 260 8.86 -2.80 16.88
C ASP A 260 7.80 -3.84 16.45
N VAL A 261 6.53 -3.62 16.88
CA VAL A 261 5.45 -4.54 16.51
C VAL A 261 5.02 -4.27 15.08
N ASN A 262 5.21 -5.27 14.25
CA ASN A 262 4.82 -5.26 12.84
C ASN A 262 3.85 -6.43 12.60
N CYS A 263 2.60 -6.11 12.26
CA CYS A 263 1.58 -7.10 11.99
C CYS A 263 0.49 -6.52 11.08
N THR A 264 -0.07 -7.34 10.23
CA THR A 264 -1.29 -7.02 9.50
C THR A 264 -2.35 -8.05 9.84
N ILE A 265 -3.53 -7.55 10.18
CA ILE A 265 -4.74 -8.35 10.38
C ILE A 265 -5.62 -8.07 9.16
N GLU A 266 -5.85 -9.10 8.37
CA GLU A 266 -6.69 -8.98 7.18
C GLU A 266 -8.17 -8.89 7.56
N SER A 267 -8.98 -8.39 6.64
CA SER A 267 -10.44 -8.38 6.80
C SER A 267 -10.96 -9.81 6.98
N ASN A 268 -11.92 -9.97 7.90
CA ASN A 268 -12.50 -11.27 8.27
C ASN A 268 -11.50 -12.29 8.87
N GLU A 269 -10.32 -11.84 9.28
CA GLU A 269 -9.35 -12.67 10.00
C GLU A 269 -9.64 -12.68 11.51
N PHE A 270 -9.63 -13.84 12.10
CA PHE A 270 -9.66 -14.01 13.55
C PHE A 270 -8.23 -14.15 14.07
N VAL A 271 -7.78 -13.19 14.88
CA VAL A 271 -6.43 -13.19 15.46
C VAL A 271 -6.48 -13.36 16.96
N ALA A 272 -5.79 -14.38 17.46
CA ALA A 272 -5.61 -14.60 18.90
C ALA A 272 -4.24 -14.09 19.35
N ILE A 273 -4.23 -13.23 20.36
CA ILE A 273 -2.99 -12.73 20.98
C ILE A 273 -2.68 -13.61 22.19
N VAL A 274 -1.63 -14.41 22.10
CA VAL A 274 -1.20 -15.34 23.14
C VAL A 274 0.12 -14.89 23.74
N GLY A 275 0.29 -15.11 25.05
CA GLY A 275 1.53 -14.77 25.75
C GLY A 275 1.33 -14.79 27.27
N GLY A 276 2.43 -14.85 28.02
CA GLY A 276 2.43 -14.86 29.48
C GLY A 276 1.86 -13.59 30.11
N SER A 277 1.70 -13.59 31.43
CA SER A 277 1.32 -12.38 32.18
C SER A 277 2.40 -11.31 32.01
N GLY A 278 2.00 -10.07 31.78
CA GLY A 278 2.93 -8.94 31.56
C GLY A 278 3.52 -8.82 30.16
N ALA A 279 3.18 -9.70 29.21
CA ALA A 279 3.69 -9.67 27.83
C ALA A 279 3.16 -8.52 26.96
N GLY A 280 2.43 -7.56 27.52
CA GLY A 280 1.94 -6.39 26.77
C GLY A 280 0.63 -6.58 25.98
N LYS A 281 -0.05 -7.75 26.09
CA LYS A 281 -1.27 -8.05 25.33
C LYS A 281 -2.38 -7.01 25.51
N SER A 282 -2.70 -6.66 26.75
CA SER A 282 -3.72 -5.65 27.06
C SER A 282 -3.32 -4.25 26.61
N THR A 283 -2.03 -3.95 26.63
CA THR A 283 -1.48 -2.68 26.11
C THR A 283 -1.67 -2.62 24.60
N LEU A 284 -1.33 -3.69 23.89
CA LEU A 284 -1.51 -3.78 22.44
C LEU A 284 -3.00 -3.59 22.06
N LEU A 285 -3.91 -4.32 22.72
CA LEU A 285 -5.35 -4.20 22.45
C LEU A 285 -5.89 -2.79 22.74
N LYS A 286 -5.44 -2.14 23.82
CA LYS A 286 -5.84 -0.76 24.12
C LYS A 286 -5.31 0.24 23.08
N THR A 287 -4.08 0.03 22.63
CA THR A 287 -3.48 0.87 21.59
C THR A 287 -4.22 0.72 20.27
N LEU A 288 -4.51 -0.51 19.85
CA LEU A 288 -5.27 -0.81 18.63
C LEU A 288 -6.73 -0.29 18.71
N GLY A 289 -7.35 -0.34 19.88
CA GLY A 289 -8.69 0.20 20.11
C GLY A 289 -8.75 1.72 20.26
N GLY A 290 -7.63 2.43 20.13
CA GLY A 290 -7.57 3.89 20.28
C GLY A 290 -7.72 4.42 21.71
N TYR A 291 -7.74 3.53 22.72
CA TYR A 291 -7.79 3.92 24.13
C TYR A 291 -6.46 4.47 24.64
N ASP A 292 -5.37 4.07 24.01
CA ASP A 292 -4.02 4.50 24.33
C ASP A 292 -3.30 4.94 23.07
N LYS A 293 -2.55 6.06 23.15
CA LYS A 293 -1.69 6.50 22.04
C LYS A 293 -0.43 5.63 21.98
N PHE A 294 0.02 5.30 20.78
CA PHE A 294 1.35 4.73 20.57
C PHE A 294 2.43 5.85 20.71
N TYR A 295 3.68 5.43 20.86
CA TYR A 295 4.81 6.35 21.02
C TYR A 295 5.50 6.65 19.68
N GLU A 296 5.70 5.60 18.89
CA GLU A 296 6.28 5.65 17.54
C GLU A 296 5.59 4.55 16.70
N GLY A 297 5.57 4.75 15.37
CA GLY A 297 4.97 3.82 14.42
C GLY A 297 3.62 4.32 13.86
N ASP A 298 3.05 3.52 12.99
CA ASP A 298 1.76 3.74 12.30
C ASP A 298 0.80 2.56 12.52
#